data_1c65607ed8da9e4ac4c6849f3e69a48f
#
_entry.id   1c65607ed8da9e4ac4c6849f3e69a48f
#
_cell.length_a   1.000
_cell.length_b   1.000
_cell.length_c   1.000
_cell.angle_alpha   90.00
_cell.angle_beta   90.00
_cell.angle_gamma   90.00
#
_symmetry.space_group_name_H-M   'P 1'
#
loop_
_entity.id
_entity.type
_entity.pdbx_description
1 polymer ?
#
loop_
_entity_poly.entity_id
_entity_poly.type
_entity_poly.pdbx_seq_one_letter_code
_entity_poly.pdbx_strand_id
1 'polypeptide(L)'
;MKRIFLFLMMAMFLTGCGVQRLRTVEKSFFDYSVYTDAGFFLSPNQYTGEHQPLGELFIKVTPAVLPANGKEIPQKRNFSDGIYSNQPSFGRVQVENIESSELLEMAVAEAISRGANGISNFDVKVVYSTKVTKYGTTTELSHYEISGLCIKTH
;
A
#
# COMPACT_ATOMS: atom_id res chain seq x y z
N MET A 1 -37.78 32.59 35.39
CA MET A 1 -36.40 32.06 35.53
C MET A 1 -36.26 30.59 35.15
N LYS A 2 -37.15 29.67 35.48
CA LYS A 2 -37.01 28.22 35.12
C LYS A 2 -37.02 27.92 33.62
N ARG A 3 -37.70 28.72 32.79
CA ARG A 3 -37.79 28.50 31.33
C ARG A 3 -36.51 28.91 30.58
N ILE A 4 -35.79 29.90 31.09
CA ILE A 4 -34.52 30.36 30.49
C ILE A 4 -33.41 29.30 30.73
N PHE A 5 -33.45 28.65 31.89
CA PHE A 5 -32.46 27.60 32.23
C PHE A 5 -32.60 26.36 31.33
N LEU A 6 -33.84 26.03 30.92
CA LEU A 6 -34.11 24.90 30.03
C LEU A 6 -33.57 25.17 28.60
N PHE A 7 -33.71 26.41 28.11
CA PHE A 7 -33.18 26.80 26.81
C PHE A 7 -31.66 26.83 26.77
N LEU A 8 -31.00 27.24 27.89
CA LEU A 8 -29.54 27.22 27.97
C LEU A 8 -28.98 25.80 28.00
N MET A 9 -29.66 24.87 28.68
CA MET A 9 -29.26 23.45 28.70
C MET A 9 -29.44 22.79 27.33
N MET A 10 -30.49 23.12 26.60
CA MET A 10 -30.74 22.57 25.27
C MET A 10 -29.73 23.07 24.23
N ALA A 11 -29.22 24.28 24.37
CA ALA A 11 -28.19 24.83 23.49
C ALA A 11 -26.82 24.18 23.65
N MET A 12 -26.50 23.65 24.83
CA MET A 12 -25.24 22.93 25.07
C MET A 12 -25.17 21.55 24.40
N PHE A 13 -26.30 20.94 24.05
CA PHE A 13 -26.33 19.66 23.36
C PHE A 13 -26.16 19.76 21.83
N LEU A 14 -26.18 20.98 21.27
CA LEU A 14 -26.03 21.21 19.83
C LEU A 14 -24.59 21.45 19.38
N THR A 15 -23.61 21.49 20.29
CA THR A 15 -22.21 21.47 19.91
C THR A 15 -21.79 20.06 19.54
N GLY A 16 -22.32 19.58 18.42
CA GLY A 16 -21.86 18.37 17.79
C GLY A 16 -20.36 18.51 17.51
N CYS A 17 -19.56 17.66 18.14
CA CYS A 17 -18.14 17.53 17.84
C CYS A 17 -18.01 17.06 16.39
N GLY A 18 -17.97 18.00 15.46
CA GLY A 18 -17.67 17.73 14.06
C GLY A 18 -16.22 17.21 14.01
N VAL A 19 -16.06 15.91 13.79
CA VAL A 19 -14.75 15.33 13.50
C VAL A 19 -14.29 15.94 12.17
N GLN A 20 -13.44 16.96 12.24
CA GLN A 20 -12.75 17.46 11.06
C GLN A 20 -11.77 16.38 10.59
N ARG A 21 -12.11 15.71 9.49
CA ARG A 21 -11.14 14.86 8.79
C ARG A 21 -10.14 15.78 8.09
N LEU A 22 -8.93 15.84 8.60
CA LEU A 22 -7.84 16.51 7.91
C LEU A 22 -7.57 15.75 6.60
N ARG A 23 -7.46 16.51 5.50
CA ARG A 23 -7.08 15.94 4.20
C ARG A 23 -5.63 15.47 4.29
N THR A 24 -5.41 14.17 4.21
CA THR A 24 -4.08 13.59 4.08
C THR A 24 -3.78 13.44 2.59
N VAL A 25 -2.63 13.96 2.16
CA VAL A 25 -2.13 13.80 0.79
C VAL A 25 -0.87 12.96 0.88
N GLU A 26 -0.97 11.72 0.43
CA GLU A 26 0.17 10.83 0.26
C GLU A 26 0.68 11.01 -1.18
N LYS A 27 1.99 11.19 -1.32
CA LYS A 27 2.66 11.31 -2.62
C LYS A 27 3.72 10.24 -2.69
N SER A 28 3.66 9.41 -3.72
CA SER A 28 4.71 8.49 -4.09
C SER A 28 5.30 8.92 -5.43
N PHE A 29 6.60 8.80 -5.56
CA PHE A 29 7.33 9.09 -6.79
C PHE A 29 8.18 7.87 -7.13
N PHE A 30 8.04 7.39 -8.37
CA PHE A 30 8.86 6.32 -8.92
C PHE A 30 9.91 6.92 -9.83
N ASP A 31 11.16 6.90 -9.39
CA ASP A 31 12.28 7.37 -10.19
C ASP A 31 12.86 6.23 -11.03
N TYR A 32 12.57 6.27 -12.32
CA TYR A 32 13.06 5.27 -13.27
C TYR A 32 14.45 5.60 -13.82
N SER A 33 14.95 6.82 -13.59
CA SER A 33 16.20 7.31 -14.19
C SER A 33 17.41 6.46 -13.80
N VAL A 34 17.48 6.04 -12.54
CA VAL A 34 18.56 5.20 -12.01
C VAL A 34 18.75 3.93 -12.83
N TYR A 35 17.67 3.31 -13.26
CA TYR A 35 17.73 2.08 -14.07
C TYR A 35 17.98 2.37 -15.53
N THR A 36 17.38 3.42 -16.06
CA THR A 36 17.57 3.85 -17.46
C THR A 36 19.01 4.27 -17.72
N ASP A 37 19.62 5.00 -16.79
CA ASP A 37 21.02 5.41 -16.87
C ASP A 37 21.98 4.20 -16.76
N ALA A 38 21.57 3.15 -16.08
CA ALA A 38 22.28 1.87 -16.02
C ALA A 38 22.05 0.97 -17.26
N GLY A 39 21.28 1.43 -18.25
CA GLY A 39 20.99 0.69 -19.49
C GLY A 39 19.83 -0.31 -19.37
N PHE A 40 19.05 -0.25 -18.29
CA PHE A 40 17.85 -1.06 -18.13
C PHE A 40 16.61 -0.23 -18.46
N PHE A 41 15.84 -0.63 -19.48
CA PHE A 41 14.62 0.08 -19.83
C PHE A 41 13.50 -0.17 -18.80
N LEU A 42 13.03 0.89 -18.16
CA LEU A 42 11.90 0.82 -17.22
C LEU A 42 10.93 1.96 -17.50
N SER A 43 9.72 1.63 -17.93
CA SER A 43 8.73 2.65 -18.31
C SER A 43 7.30 2.19 -18.10
N PRO A 44 6.40 3.10 -17.67
CA PRO A 44 4.96 2.84 -17.64
C PRO A 44 4.37 2.78 -19.05
N ASN A 45 5.11 3.22 -20.07
CA ASN A 45 4.67 3.20 -21.43
C ASN A 45 5.16 1.94 -22.16
N GLN A 46 4.49 1.63 -23.27
CA GLN A 46 4.93 0.57 -24.15
C GLN A 46 6.28 0.91 -24.81
N TYR A 47 7.18 -0.07 -24.84
CA TYR A 47 8.40 0.04 -25.63
C TYR A 47 8.08 -0.09 -27.13
N THR A 48 8.55 0.86 -27.93
CA THR A 48 8.24 0.92 -29.37
C THR A 48 9.37 0.45 -30.27
N GLY A 49 10.55 0.18 -29.71
CA GLY A 49 11.71 -0.33 -30.48
C GLY A 49 11.63 -1.85 -30.71
N GLU A 50 12.59 -2.35 -31.49
CA GLU A 50 12.72 -3.80 -31.66
C GLU A 50 13.06 -4.47 -30.34
N HIS A 51 12.31 -5.50 -30.00
CA HIS A 51 12.50 -6.23 -28.75
C HIS A 51 11.95 -7.64 -28.84
N GLN A 52 12.46 -8.51 -28.02
CA GLN A 52 11.94 -9.84 -27.77
C GLN A 52 11.13 -9.84 -26.47
N PRO A 53 9.82 -10.12 -26.48
CA PRO A 53 9.07 -10.30 -25.24
C PRO A 53 9.50 -11.60 -24.55
N LEU A 54 9.76 -11.54 -23.25
CA LEU A 54 10.18 -12.69 -22.46
C LEU A 54 9.04 -13.23 -21.58
N GLY A 55 8.05 -12.41 -21.28
CA GLY A 55 6.89 -12.80 -20.49
C GLY A 55 6.37 -11.68 -19.60
N GLU A 56 5.23 -11.91 -18.99
CA GLU A 56 4.62 -10.96 -18.06
C GLU A 56 5.26 -11.11 -16.68
N LEU A 57 5.54 -9.97 -16.05
CA LEU A 57 5.93 -9.84 -14.67
C LEU A 57 4.68 -9.59 -13.83
N PHE A 58 4.52 -10.36 -12.76
CA PHE A 58 3.55 -10.09 -11.73
C PHE A 58 4.15 -10.41 -10.35
N ILE A 59 4.25 -9.40 -9.49
CA ILE A 59 4.75 -9.54 -8.13
C ILE A 59 3.70 -8.98 -7.16
N LYS A 60 3.38 -9.73 -6.15
CA LYS A 60 2.52 -9.30 -5.05
C LYS A 60 3.35 -9.14 -3.79
N VAL A 61 3.42 -7.93 -3.25
CA VAL A 61 4.16 -7.60 -2.03
C VAL A 61 3.17 -7.28 -0.93
N THR A 62 3.17 -8.09 0.12
CA THR A 62 2.31 -7.87 1.29
C THR A 62 3.17 -7.33 2.42
N PRO A 63 2.93 -6.08 2.87
CA PRO A 63 3.69 -5.48 3.96
C PRO A 63 3.58 -6.30 5.25
N ALA A 64 4.67 -6.35 6.00
CA ALA A 64 4.66 -6.98 7.30
C ALA A 64 3.82 -6.18 8.30
N VAL A 65 3.17 -6.89 9.22
CA VAL A 65 2.45 -6.29 10.33
C VAL A 65 3.36 -6.34 11.55
N LEU A 66 3.85 -5.18 11.97
CA LEU A 66 4.75 -5.05 13.11
C LEU A 66 3.95 -4.79 14.38
N PRO A 67 4.18 -5.56 15.47
CA PRO A 67 3.60 -5.23 16.76
C PRO A 67 4.20 -3.93 17.30
N ALA A 68 3.43 -3.19 18.07
CA ALA A 68 3.83 -1.89 18.64
C ALA A 68 5.13 -1.93 19.49
N ASN A 69 5.60 -3.11 19.85
CA ASN A 69 6.83 -3.33 20.63
C ASN A 69 8.04 -3.79 19.80
N GLY A 70 7.96 -3.70 18.48
CA GLY A 70 9.08 -3.98 17.57
C GLY A 70 9.50 -5.44 17.44
N LYS A 71 8.74 -6.39 17.98
CA LYS A 71 9.00 -7.82 17.79
C LYS A 71 8.24 -8.32 16.57
N GLU A 72 8.95 -8.89 15.60
CA GLU A 72 8.37 -9.52 14.42
C GLU A 72 7.37 -10.61 14.81
N ILE A 73 6.19 -10.57 14.19
CA ILE A 73 5.23 -11.67 14.29
C ILE A 73 5.61 -12.68 13.21
N PRO A 74 5.96 -13.94 13.55
CA PRO A 74 6.26 -14.93 12.54
C PRO A 74 5.13 -15.10 11.55
N GLN A 75 5.42 -15.01 10.26
CA GLN A 75 4.45 -15.04 9.13
C GLN A 75 3.76 -16.41 8.93
N LYS A 76 3.52 -17.20 9.94
CA LYS A 76 2.74 -18.43 9.83
C LYS A 76 1.31 -18.18 10.29
N ARG A 77 0.51 -17.45 9.48
CA ARG A 77 -0.92 -17.33 9.78
C ARG A 77 -1.74 -17.29 8.50
N ASN A 78 -2.45 -18.39 8.29
CA ASN A 78 -3.55 -18.41 7.34
C ASN A 78 -4.58 -17.37 7.78
N PHE A 79 -4.97 -16.49 6.87
CA PHE A 79 -5.95 -15.42 7.09
C PHE A 79 -7.34 -15.93 7.51
N SER A 80 -7.57 -17.25 7.49
CA SER A 80 -8.84 -17.89 7.83
C SER A 80 -9.09 -18.08 9.32
N ASP A 81 -8.07 -17.96 10.16
CA ASP A 81 -8.19 -18.40 11.56
C ASP A 81 -8.49 -17.28 12.55
N GLY A 82 -9.44 -16.41 12.31
CA GLY A 82 -10.11 -15.61 13.35
C GLY A 82 -9.28 -14.99 14.49
N ILE A 83 -7.96 -14.90 14.37
CA ILE A 83 -6.99 -14.59 15.43
C ILE A 83 -7.01 -13.12 15.89
N TYR A 84 -7.91 -12.32 15.34
CA TYR A 84 -8.11 -10.95 15.86
C TYR A 84 -8.87 -10.88 17.19
N SER A 85 -9.36 -12.02 17.73
CA SER A 85 -10.16 -12.02 18.96
C SER A 85 -9.34 -11.94 20.26
N ASN A 86 -8.03 -12.18 20.22
CA ASN A 86 -7.18 -12.24 21.42
C ASN A 86 -6.03 -11.23 21.46
N GLN A 87 -6.05 -10.21 20.60
CA GLN A 87 -5.08 -9.12 20.78
C GLN A 87 -5.59 -8.17 21.86
N PRO A 88 -4.75 -7.86 22.87
CA PRO A 88 -5.10 -6.80 23.81
C PRO A 88 -5.32 -5.50 23.03
N SER A 89 -6.46 -4.88 23.25
CA SER A 89 -7.04 -3.76 22.49
C SER A 89 -6.24 -2.44 22.54
N PHE A 90 -4.96 -2.46 22.90
CA PHE A 90 -4.16 -1.25 23.16
C PHE A 90 -2.83 -1.16 22.38
N GLY A 91 -2.51 -2.11 21.52
CA GLY A 91 -1.33 -2.00 20.66
C GLY A 91 -1.69 -1.39 19.31
N ARG A 92 -1.16 -0.22 18.96
CA ARG A 92 -1.20 0.25 17.57
C ARG A 92 -0.36 -0.70 16.74
N VAL A 93 -1.03 -1.44 15.88
CA VAL A 93 -0.37 -2.26 14.86
C VAL A 93 0.26 -1.30 13.86
N GLN A 94 1.56 -1.39 13.66
CA GLN A 94 2.25 -0.66 12.60
C GLN A 94 2.35 -1.58 11.38
N VAL A 95 1.95 -1.07 10.23
CA VAL A 95 2.18 -1.73 8.95
C VAL A 95 3.54 -1.24 8.44
N GLU A 96 4.36 -2.16 7.96
CA GLU A 96 5.62 -1.86 7.32
C GLU A 96 5.42 -0.83 6.19
N ASN A 97 6.27 0.18 6.15
CA ASN A 97 6.28 1.15 5.06
C ASN A 97 7.29 0.67 4.02
N ILE A 98 6.79 0.19 2.88
CA ILE A 98 7.62 -0.21 1.74
C ILE A 98 7.84 1.02 0.87
N GLU A 99 9.09 1.36 0.63
CA GLU A 99 9.45 2.49 -0.22
C GLU A 99 9.28 2.17 -1.71
N SER A 100 8.98 3.19 -2.51
CA SER A 100 8.82 3.03 -3.97
C SER A 100 10.08 2.47 -4.64
N SER A 101 11.26 2.82 -4.15
CA SER A 101 12.56 2.30 -4.60
C SER A 101 12.69 0.80 -4.41
N GLU A 102 12.21 0.27 -3.29
CA GLU A 102 12.24 -1.16 -2.98
C GLU A 102 11.33 -1.96 -3.93
N LEU A 103 10.14 -1.42 -4.25
CA LEU A 103 9.24 -2.05 -5.21
C LEU A 103 9.86 -2.09 -6.63
N LEU A 104 10.57 -1.03 -7.03
CA LEU A 104 11.30 -0.98 -8.29
C LEU A 104 12.44 -1.99 -8.31
N GLU A 105 13.21 -2.05 -7.24
CA GLU A 105 14.35 -2.97 -7.09
C GLU A 105 13.93 -4.43 -7.20
N MET A 106 12.83 -4.82 -6.54
CA MET A 106 12.25 -6.15 -6.66
C MET A 106 11.84 -6.48 -8.10
N ALA A 107 11.20 -5.54 -8.79
CA ALA A 107 10.75 -5.74 -10.16
C ALA A 107 11.93 -5.92 -11.12
N VAL A 108 12.93 -5.06 -11.02
CA VAL A 108 14.12 -5.09 -11.87
C VAL A 108 14.95 -6.34 -11.60
N ALA A 109 15.15 -6.72 -10.34
CA ALA A 109 15.88 -7.94 -9.99
C ALA A 109 15.21 -9.20 -10.56
N GLU A 110 13.88 -9.30 -10.46
CA GLU A 110 13.14 -10.42 -11.04
C GLU A 110 13.23 -10.45 -12.56
N ALA A 111 13.12 -9.29 -13.23
CA ALA A 111 13.24 -9.20 -14.68
C ALA A 111 14.65 -9.60 -15.17
N ILE A 112 15.70 -9.13 -14.49
CA ILE A 112 17.10 -9.49 -14.80
C ILE A 112 17.29 -11.00 -14.60
N SER A 113 16.75 -11.60 -13.56
CA SER A 113 16.85 -13.05 -13.32
C SER A 113 16.29 -13.89 -14.46
N ARG A 114 15.36 -13.32 -15.23
CA ARG A 114 14.74 -13.91 -16.44
C ARG A 114 15.47 -13.55 -17.73
N GLY A 115 16.58 -12.81 -17.66
CA GLY A 115 17.37 -12.38 -18.79
C GLY A 115 16.81 -11.16 -19.52
N ALA A 116 15.89 -10.42 -18.91
CA ALA A 116 15.39 -9.16 -19.44
C ALA A 116 16.40 -8.03 -19.21
N ASN A 117 16.42 -7.06 -20.12
CA ASN A 117 17.09 -5.78 -19.95
C ASN A 117 16.09 -4.61 -19.99
N GLY A 118 14.78 -4.92 -19.82
CA GLY A 118 13.77 -3.91 -19.68
C GLY A 118 12.42 -4.46 -19.23
N ILE A 119 11.60 -3.54 -18.69
CA ILE A 119 10.19 -3.77 -18.37
C ILE A 119 9.39 -2.66 -19.04
N SER A 120 8.48 -3.06 -19.90
CA SER A 120 7.52 -2.21 -20.61
C SER A 120 6.15 -2.30 -19.95
N ASN A 121 5.33 -1.27 -20.04
CA ASN A 121 4.02 -1.19 -19.40
C ASN A 121 4.10 -1.45 -17.87
N PHE A 122 5.14 -0.92 -17.24
CA PHE A 122 5.34 -1.07 -15.82
C PHE A 122 4.25 -0.35 -15.01
N ASP A 123 3.62 -1.04 -14.09
CA ASP A 123 2.58 -0.49 -13.24
C ASP A 123 2.72 -1.01 -11.80
N VAL A 124 2.43 -0.13 -10.84
CA VAL A 124 2.37 -0.48 -9.42
C VAL A 124 1.04 -0.04 -8.86
N LYS A 125 0.24 -0.99 -8.42
CA LYS A 125 -1.06 -0.75 -7.78
C LYS A 125 -0.97 -0.95 -6.29
N VAL A 126 -1.54 0.01 -5.56
CA VAL A 126 -1.74 -0.08 -4.11
C VAL A 126 -3.13 -0.62 -3.86
N VAL A 127 -3.23 -1.78 -3.24
CA VAL A 127 -4.50 -2.45 -2.98
C VAL A 127 -4.87 -2.30 -1.51
N TYR A 128 -6.04 -1.74 -1.26
CA TYR A 128 -6.59 -1.57 0.08
C TYR A 128 -7.70 -2.59 0.34
N SER A 129 -7.74 -3.10 1.56
CA SER A 129 -8.86 -3.90 2.06
C SER A 129 -9.74 -3.06 2.96
N THR A 130 -11.04 -3.25 2.83
CA THR A 130 -12.04 -2.57 3.66
C THR A 130 -12.67 -3.57 4.61
N LYS A 131 -12.57 -3.29 5.92
CA LYS A 131 -13.22 -4.08 6.96
C LYS A 131 -14.38 -3.31 7.56
N VAL A 132 -15.55 -3.94 7.58
CA VAL A 132 -16.73 -3.40 8.25
C VAL A 132 -16.82 -4.04 9.63
N THR A 133 -16.80 -3.22 10.65
CA THR A 133 -16.96 -3.64 12.05
C THR A 133 -18.21 -3.00 12.66
N LYS A 134 -18.63 -3.47 13.82
CA LYS A 134 -19.73 -2.85 14.55
C LYS A 134 -19.48 -1.37 14.96
N TYR A 135 -18.23 -0.94 14.89
CA TYR A 135 -17.80 0.42 15.25
C TYR A 135 -17.56 1.32 14.03
N GLY A 136 -17.70 0.79 12.81
CA GLY A 136 -17.50 1.53 11.58
C GLY A 136 -16.71 0.75 10.53
N THR A 137 -16.35 1.44 9.48
CA THR A 137 -15.57 0.91 8.36
C THR A 137 -14.14 1.40 8.46
N THR A 138 -13.19 0.47 8.40
CA THR A 138 -11.75 0.77 8.33
C THR A 138 -11.20 0.33 6.98
N THR A 139 -10.32 1.14 6.39
CA THR A 139 -9.59 0.81 5.16
C THR A 139 -8.13 0.69 5.52
N GLU A 140 -7.54 -0.46 5.21
CA GLU A 140 -6.16 -0.80 5.53
C GLU A 140 -5.42 -1.18 4.25
N LEU A 141 -4.13 -0.84 4.15
CA LEU A 141 -3.28 -1.32 3.07
C LEU A 141 -3.21 -2.84 3.11
N SER A 142 -3.56 -3.48 1.99
CA SER A 142 -3.54 -4.94 1.86
C SER A 142 -2.21 -5.40 1.27
N HIS A 143 -1.88 -4.91 0.09
CA HIS A 143 -0.67 -5.28 -0.63
C HIS A 143 -0.39 -4.33 -1.79
N TYR A 144 0.79 -4.46 -2.37
CA TYR A 144 1.16 -3.86 -3.64
C TYR A 144 1.12 -4.93 -4.73
N GLU A 145 0.68 -4.57 -5.92
CA GLU A 145 0.75 -5.39 -7.13
C GLU A 145 1.65 -4.68 -8.13
N ILE A 146 2.72 -5.34 -8.53
CA ILE A 146 3.66 -4.86 -9.53
C ILE A 146 3.42 -5.70 -10.79
N SER A 147 3.28 -5.03 -11.93
CA SER A 147 3.09 -5.71 -13.21
C SER A 147 3.87 -5.03 -14.34
N GLY A 148 4.13 -5.79 -15.40
CA GLY A 148 4.80 -5.29 -16.58
C GLY A 148 5.15 -6.41 -17.56
N LEU A 149 5.64 -6.04 -18.72
CA LEU A 149 6.13 -6.95 -19.74
C LEU A 149 7.67 -6.95 -19.74
N CYS A 150 8.27 -8.07 -19.38
CA CYS A 150 9.71 -8.25 -19.47
C CYS A 150 10.13 -8.35 -20.92
N ILE A 151 11.10 -7.54 -21.33
CA ILE A 151 11.59 -7.47 -22.70
C ILE A 151 13.12 -7.58 -22.74
N LYS A 152 13.62 -8.07 -23.87
CA LYS A 152 15.02 -8.00 -24.24
C LYS A 152 15.14 -7.11 -25.46
N THR A 153 15.76 -5.94 -25.28
CA THR A 153 16.10 -5.01 -26.37
C THR A 153 17.42 -5.42 -26.98
N HIS A 154 17.63 -5.08 -28.27
CA HIS A 154 18.86 -5.35 -29.01
C HIS A 154 19.81 -4.17 -28.96
#